data_86db1377617fec9bca46a49f81d9eff9
#
_entry.id   86db1377617fec9bca46a49f81d9eff9
#
_cell.length_a   1.000
_cell.length_b   1.000
_cell.length_c   1.000
_cell.angle_alpha   90.00
_cell.angle_beta   90.00
_cell.angle_gamma   90.00
#
_symmetry.space_group_name_H-M   'P 1'
#
loop_
_entity.id
_entity.type
_entity.pdbx_description
1 polymer ?
#
loop_
_entity_poly.entity_id
_entity_poly.type
_entity_poly.pdbx_seq_one_letter_code
_entity_poly.pdbx_strand_id
1 'polypeptide(L)'
;MIDKLFSRIFLLLFLFASGCGIANDEVYDEKELKEKLTQILPQEIDLISVEKTEMKGFFEVNFEGIEPLYVSSDGNYLVSGDIYLITTEGLVNKSEARRDYQRKTLIKNLNTEEFITFEPEETLHNIYVFTDVDCGYCRQFHNQIDDYLNLGIKVNYLAYPRAGINSDSFDKISSAWCNDDPNYSLTLLKQGKNIDTKDCKDNPVEKHFNLGNAIGVQGTPSIITNEGKMIPGYLPPQDLLNILVTKS
;
A
#
# COMPACT_ATOMS: atom_id res chain seq x y z
N MET A 1 32.23 75.25 30.98
CA MET A 1 31.16 74.49 31.63
C MET A 1 30.24 73.86 30.56
N ILE A 2 30.80 73.55 29.36
CA ILE A 2 30.08 73.03 28.20
C ILE A 2 30.62 71.65 27.82
N ASP A 3 31.77 71.23 28.33
CA ASP A 3 32.37 69.92 27.88
C ASP A 3 31.90 68.63 28.60
N LYS A 4 31.02 68.75 29.57
CA LYS A 4 30.49 67.58 30.27
C LYS A 4 29.12 67.09 29.79
N LEU A 5 28.50 67.77 28.85
CA LEU A 5 27.19 67.41 28.36
C LEU A 5 27.27 66.56 27.11
N PHE A 6 28.37 66.59 26.34
CA PHE A 6 28.54 65.81 25.11
C PHE A 6 28.98 64.35 25.32
N SER A 7 29.58 64.06 26.53
CA SER A 7 30.07 62.72 26.82
C SER A 7 29.02 61.76 27.34
N ARG A 8 27.79 62.19 27.64
CA ARG A 8 26.70 61.32 28.10
C ARG A 8 25.67 60.94 27.04
N ILE A 9 25.70 61.58 25.86
CA ILE A 9 24.79 61.28 24.75
C ILE A 9 25.38 60.22 23.81
N PHE A 10 26.71 59.97 23.84
CA PHE A 10 27.38 58.97 23.00
C PHE A 10 27.40 57.56 23.56
N LEU A 11 26.87 57.33 24.77
CA LEU A 11 26.88 56.00 25.43
C LEU A 11 25.52 55.31 25.46
N LEU A 12 24.50 55.82 24.74
CA LEU A 12 23.15 55.27 24.72
C LEU A 12 22.68 54.81 23.30
N LEU A 13 23.60 54.77 22.32
CA LEU A 13 23.29 54.43 20.93
C LEU A 13 23.91 53.11 20.45
N PHE A 14 24.30 52.23 21.39
CA PHE A 14 24.94 50.93 21.02
C PHE A 14 24.27 49.71 21.67
N LEU A 15 22.94 49.73 21.90
CA LEU A 15 22.21 48.56 22.42
C LEU A 15 20.96 48.24 21.64
N PHE A 16 20.90 48.53 20.34
CA PHE A 16 20.00 47.87 19.40
C PHE A 16 20.84 47.13 18.36
N ALA A 17 21.73 46.25 18.82
CA ALA A 17 22.11 45.12 18.01
C ALA A 17 20.87 44.24 17.95
N SER A 18 20.07 44.44 16.91
CA SER A 18 19.04 43.53 16.47
C SER A 18 19.65 42.13 16.44
N GLY A 19 19.33 41.33 17.42
CA GLY A 19 19.54 39.91 17.37
C GLY A 19 18.70 39.41 16.19
N CYS A 20 19.30 39.39 14.99
CA CYS A 20 18.89 38.51 13.94
C CYS A 20 19.11 37.13 14.54
N GLY A 21 18.06 36.56 15.12
CA GLY A 21 18.03 35.14 15.50
C GLY A 21 18.34 34.40 14.22
N ILE A 22 19.60 33.96 14.06
CA ILE A 22 19.92 32.88 13.15
C ILE A 22 19.06 31.77 13.71
N ALA A 23 17.95 31.43 13.01
CA ALA A 23 17.31 30.17 13.21
C ALA A 23 18.41 29.13 13.00
N ASN A 24 18.89 28.54 14.08
CA ASN A 24 19.70 27.36 13.99
C ASN A 24 18.76 26.36 13.32
N ASP A 25 18.99 26.04 12.07
CA ASP A 25 18.41 24.89 11.41
C ASP A 25 18.95 23.68 12.16
N GLU A 26 18.27 23.28 13.24
CA GLU A 26 18.57 22.05 13.94
C GLU A 26 18.37 20.91 12.95
N VAL A 27 19.44 20.23 12.61
CA VAL A 27 19.40 19.03 11.77
C VAL A 27 19.40 17.83 12.71
N TYR A 28 18.27 17.14 12.78
CA TYR A 28 18.14 15.95 13.63
C TYR A 28 18.81 14.73 12.98
N ASP A 29 19.35 13.86 13.82
CA ASP A 29 19.66 12.49 13.42
C ASP A 29 18.38 11.60 13.53
N GLU A 30 18.49 10.33 13.12
CA GLU A 30 17.36 9.39 13.13
C GLU A 30 16.72 9.23 14.52
N LYS A 31 17.57 9.18 15.57
CA LYS A 31 17.14 8.97 16.95
C LYS A 31 16.47 10.23 17.50
N GLU A 32 17.07 11.37 17.31
CA GLU A 32 16.53 12.67 17.78
C GLU A 32 15.20 12.98 17.10
N LEU A 33 15.10 12.73 15.79
CA LEU A 33 13.84 12.91 15.06
C LEU A 33 12.76 11.94 15.55
N LYS A 34 13.13 10.68 15.83
CA LYS A 34 12.19 9.70 16.41
C LYS A 34 11.66 10.16 17.77
N GLU A 35 12.54 10.65 18.65
CA GLU A 35 12.16 11.18 19.95
C GLU A 35 11.22 12.40 19.82
N LYS A 36 11.53 13.33 18.91
CA LYS A 36 10.67 14.50 18.62
C LYS A 36 9.29 14.08 18.13
N LEU A 37 9.23 13.18 17.15
CA LEU A 37 7.96 12.71 16.58
C LEU A 37 7.11 11.99 17.62
N THR A 38 7.70 11.14 18.46
CA THR A 38 6.99 10.42 19.52
C THR A 38 6.33 11.36 20.53
N GLN A 39 6.89 12.56 20.73
CA GLN A 39 6.32 13.55 21.66
C GLN A 39 5.11 14.30 21.11
N ILE A 40 5.02 14.45 19.78
CA ILE A 40 3.97 15.25 19.11
C ILE A 40 2.87 14.40 18.48
N LEU A 41 3.13 13.11 18.24
CA LEU A 41 2.15 12.20 17.64
C LEU A 41 1.12 11.74 18.69
N PRO A 42 -0.13 11.52 18.28
CA PRO A 42 -1.13 10.85 19.12
C PRO A 42 -0.64 9.47 19.57
N GLN A 43 -1.03 9.05 20.79
CA GLN A 43 -0.62 7.77 21.40
C GLN A 43 -1.13 6.54 20.61
N GLU A 44 -2.14 6.73 19.78
CA GLU A 44 -2.75 5.69 18.95
C GLU A 44 -1.95 5.42 17.64
N ILE A 45 -0.92 6.23 17.37
CA ILE A 45 -0.08 6.08 16.17
C ILE A 45 1.27 5.47 16.57
N ASP A 46 1.46 4.20 16.20
CA ASP A 46 2.70 3.48 16.45
C ASP A 46 3.78 3.82 15.42
N LEU A 47 4.78 4.59 15.87
CA LEU A 47 5.96 4.92 15.10
C LEU A 47 6.95 3.74 15.10
N ILE A 48 7.07 3.06 13.96
CA ILE A 48 7.94 1.88 13.78
C ILE A 48 9.40 2.31 13.65
N SER A 49 9.72 3.09 12.62
CA SER A 49 11.10 3.49 12.32
C SER A 49 11.20 4.89 11.72
N VAL A 50 12.39 5.47 11.86
CA VAL A 50 12.86 6.65 11.13
C VAL A 50 14.14 6.25 10.42
N GLU A 51 14.19 6.42 9.10
CA GLU A 51 15.27 5.92 8.26
C GLU A 51 15.76 7.00 7.28
N LYS A 52 17.06 6.98 6.96
CA LYS A 52 17.61 7.85 5.92
C LYS A 52 17.06 7.50 4.55
N THR A 53 16.80 8.50 3.74
CA THR A 53 16.39 8.33 2.34
C THR A 53 17.50 8.72 1.37
N GLU A 54 17.37 8.34 0.09
CA GLU A 54 18.20 8.87 -1.00
C GLU A 54 17.95 10.38 -1.24
N MET A 55 16.80 10.87 -0.77
CA MET A 55 16.39 12.28 -0.87
C MET A 55 17.07 13.10 0.23
N LYS A 56 18.10 13.85 -0.16
CA LYS A 56 18.89 14.66 0.80
C LYS A 56 17.98 15.60 1.59
N GLY A 57 18.18 15.63 2.90
CA GLY A 57 17.43 16.50 3.81
C GLY A 57 16.07 15.94 4.22
N PHE A 58 15.79 14.67 3.95
CA PHE A 58 14.57 14.00 4.40
C PHE A 58 14.86 12.63 5.01
N PHE A 59 14.04 12.28 5.99
CA PHE A 59 13.95 10.94 6.56
C PHE A 59 12.62 10.30 6.13
N GLU A 60 12.62 8.99 5.93
CA GLU A 60 11.42 8.20 5.80
C GLU A 60 10.95 7.78 7.19
N VAL A 61 9.67 7.98 7.47
CA VAL A 61 9.06 7.69 8.76
C VAL A 61 7.97 6.66 8.54
N ASN A 62 8.15 5.49 9.14
CA ASN A 62 7.27 4.35 8.99
C ASN A 62 6.35 4.22 10.21
N PHE A 63 5.06 4.04 9.96
CA PHE A 63 4.01 3.84 10.95
C PHE A 63 3.31 2.51 10.72
N GLU A 64 2.67 1.96 11.77
CA GLU A 64 1.87 0.76 11.62
C GLU A 64 0.59 1.06 10.81
N GLY A 65 0.36 0.30 9.73
CA GLY A 65 -0.85 0.39 8.91
C GLY A 65 -1.02 1.67 8.08
N ILE A 66 0.02 2.53 8.02
CA ILE A 66 0.01 3.78 7.26
C ILE A 66 1.15 3.75 6.23
N GLU A 67 0.90 4.31 5.05
CA GLU A 67 1.96 4.56 4.05
C GLU A 67 3.08 5.41 4.68
N PRO A 68 4.36 5.11 4.42
CA PRO A 68 5.45 5.91 4.93
C PRO A 68 5.34 7.37 4.55
N LEU A 69 5.69 8.22 5.49
CA LEU A 69 5.74 9.67 5.34
C LEU A 69 7.20 10.12 5.27
N TYR A 70 7.44 11.34 4.80
CA TYR A 70 8.77 11.92 4.72
C TYR A 70 8.84 13.15 5.61
N VAL A 71 9.85 13.22 6.47
CA VAL A 71 10.07 14.37 7.36
C VAL A 71 11.38 15.01 7.01
N SER A 72 11.38 16.35 6.89
CA SER A 72 12.61 17.11 6.68
C SER A 72 13.58 16.94 7.85
N SER A 73 14.89 17.00 7.59
CA SER A 73 15.93 16.78 8.59
C SER A 73 15.93 17.81 9.73
N ASP A 74 15.32 18.96 9.52
CA ASP A 74 15.05 19.96 10.56
C ASP A 74 13.77 19.65 11.38
N GLY A 75 13.03 18.60 11.00
CA GLY A 75 11.82 18.16 11.67
C GLY A 75 10.63 19.14 11.59
N ASN A 76 10.64 20.06 10.62
CA ASN A 76 9.63 21.10 10.49
C ASN A 76 8.56 20.77 9.46
N TYR A 77 8.86 19.93 8.48
CA TYR A 77 7.94 19.59 7.39
C TYR A 77 7.71 18.09 7.33
N LEU A 78 6.43 17.71 7.21
CA LEU A 78 5.99 16.36 6.93
C LEU A 78 5.36 16.34 5.54
N VAL A 79 5.84 15.41 4.70
CA VAL A 79 5.36 15.25 3.32
C VAL A 79 4.75 13.86 3.18
N SER A 80 3.56 13.80 2.60
CA SER A 80 2.87 12.55 2.22
C SER A 80 2.69 12.48 0.72
N GLY A 81 2.73 11.27 0.17
CA GLY A 81 2.50 11.01 -1.24
C GLY A 81 3.67 10.31 -1.92
N ASP A 82 3.57 10.19 -3.24
CA ASP A 82 4.55 9.49 -4.04
C ASP A 82 5.83 10.31 -4.27
N ILE A 83 6.97 9.63 -4.13
CA ILE A 83 8.29 10.17 -4.45
C ILE A 83 8.73 9.66 -5.82
N TYR A 84 9.07 10.60 -6.69
CA TYR A 84 9.57 10.32 -8.02
C TYR A 84 11.04 10.71 -8.15
N LEU A 85 11.87 9.75 -8.56
CA LEU A 85 13.23 10.03 -8.98
C LEU A 85 13.21 10.53 -10.43
N ILE A 86 13.79 11.71 -10.66
CA ILE A 86 13.95 12.28 -12.00
C ILE A 86 15.24 11.71 -12.61
N THR A 87 15.12 11.01 -13.71
CA THR A 87 16.25 10.44 -14.47
C THR A 87 16.28 10.97 -15.89
N THR A 88 17.35 10.67 -16.62
CA THR A 88 17.45 10.98 -18.07
C THR A 88 16.43 10.20 -18.92
N GLU A 89 15.92 9.10 -18.40
CA GLU A 89 14.94 8.23 -19.08
C GLU A 89 13.50 8.53 -18.68
N GLY A 90 13.29 9.43 -17.68
CA GLY A 90 11.98 9.82 -17.22
C GLY A 90 11.82 9.76 -15.69
N LEU A 91 10.57 9.69 -15.23
CA LEU A 91 10.21 9.63 -13.83
C LEU A 91 10.11 8.18 -13.35
N VAL A 92 10.81 7.85 -12.29
CA VAL A 92 10.72 6.56 -11.59
C VAL A 92 10.00 6.75 -10.28
N ASN A 93 8.83 6.12 -10.11
CA ASN A 93 8.08 6.15 -8.85
C ASN A 93 8.75 5.23 -7.82
N LYS A 94 9.47 5.83 -6.87
CA LYS A 94 10.19 5.10 -5.79
C LYS A 94 9.22 4.53 -4.76
N SER A 95 8.12 5.23 -4.49
CA SER A 95 7.10 4.77 -3.55
C SER A 95 6.39 3.53 -4.07
N GLU A 96 6.04 3.48 -5.36
CA GLU A 96 5.41 2.30 -5.95
C GLU A 96 6.34 1.08 -5.96
N ALA A 97 7.62 1.26 -6.30
CA ALA A 97 8.61 0.18 -6.26
C ALA A 97 8.74 -0.43 -4.85
N ARG A 98 8.64 0.39 -3.80
CA ARG A 98 8.60 -0.09 -2.42
C ARG A 98 7.31 -0.83 -2.10
N ARG A 99 6.15 -0.29 -2.49
CA ARG A 99 4.86 -0.97 -2.32
C ARG A 99 4.83 -2.32 -3.03
N ASP A 100 5.38 -2.41 -4.23
CA ASP A 100 5.53 -3.67 -4.97
C ASP A 100 6.35 -4.69 -4.17
N TYR A 101 7.49 -4.27 -3.60
CA TYR A 101 8.31 -5.14 -2.76
C TYR A 101 7.60 -5.62 -1.49
N GLN A 102 6.87 -4.73 -0.83
CA GLN A 102 6.06 -5.08 0.35
C GLN A 102 4.95 -6.07 0.01
N ARG A 103 4.19 -5.82 -1.07
CA ARG A 103 3.13 -6.72 -1.57
C ARG A 103 3.70 -8.10 -1.90
N LYS A 104 4.81 -8.16 -2.63
CA LYS A 104 5.52 -9.40 -2.96
C LYS A 104 5.86 -10.20 -1.71
N THR A 105 6.39 -9.53 -0.69
CA THR A 105 6.79 -10.16 0.57
C THR A 105 5.57 -10.71 1.33
N LEU A 106 4.50 -9.92 1.44
CA LEU A 106 3.27 -10.32 2.12
C LEU A 106 2.60 -11.50 1.42
N ILE A 107 2.46 -11.45 0.09
CA ILE A 107 1.81 -12.51 -0.68
C ILE A 107 2.63 -13.82 -0.64
N LYS A 108 3.96 -13.75 -0.70
CA LYS A 108 4.83 -14.93 -0.62
C LYS A 108 4.67 -15.70 0.70
N ASN A 109 4.29 -15.03 1.76
CA ASN A 109 4.11 -15.61 3.10
C ASN A 109 2.70 -16.16 3.36
N LEU A 110 1.79 -16.06 2.37
CA LEU A 110 0.44 -16.62 2.50
C LEU A 110 0.48 -18.14 2.36
N ASN A 111 -0.45 -18.79 3.06
CA ASN A 111 -0.71 -20.21 2.86
C ASN A 111 -1.47 -20.39 1.53
N THR A 112 -0.90 -21.15 0.62
CA THR A 112 -1.49 -21.41 -0.71
C THR A 112 -2.80 -22.20 -0.66
N GLU A 113 -3.06 -22.94 0.43
CA GLU A 113 -4.30 -23.69 0.65
C GLU A 113 -5.50 -22.76 0.96
N GLU A 114 -5.24 -21.50 1.30
CA GLU A 114 -6.27 -20.51 1.56
C GLU A 114 -6.85 -19.89 0.27
N PHE A 115 -6.23 -20.13 -0.89
CA PHE A 115 -6.70 -19.58 -2.17
C PHE A 115 -7.72 -20.49 -2.86
N ILE A 116 -8.65 -19.88 -3.60
CA ILE A 116 -9.35 -20.60 -4.66
C ILE A 116 -8.53 -20.44 -5.94
N THR A 117 -7.89 -21.52 -6.36
CA THR A 117 -6.92 -21.50 -7.46
C THR A 117 -7.50 -22.14 -8.72
N PHE A 118 -7.35 -21.43 -9.84
CA PHE A 118 -7.58 -21.96 -11.19
C PHE A 118 -6.22 -22.09 -11.88
N GLU A 119 -5.87 -23.30 -12.28
CA GLU A 119 -4.55 -23.67 -12.73
C GLU A 119 -4.56 -24.10 -14.20
N PRO A 120 -3.68 -23.57 -15.06
CA PRO A 120 -3.51 -23.99 -16.43
C PRO A 120 -2.79 -25.35 -16.52
N GLU A 121 -2.79 -25.99 -17.70
CA GLU A 121 -1.96 -27.19 -17.94
C GLU A 121 -0.46 -26.93 -17.75
N GLU A 122 0.01 -25.72 -18.16
CA GLU A 122 1.37 -25.26 -17.94
C GLU A 122 1.34 -23.83 -17.39
N THR A 123 1.89 -23.64 -16.19
CA THR A 123 1.94 -22.33 -15.55
C THR A 123 3.15 -21.53 -16.04
N LEU A 124 2.92 -20.49 -16.82
CA LEU A 124 3.93 -19.53 -17.28
C LEU A 124 3.95 -18.27 -16.40
N HIS A 125 2.79 -17.84 -15.94
CA HIS A 125 2.60 -16.67 -15.09
C HIS A 125 1.69 -17.01 -13.91
N ASN A 126 1.92 -16.38 -12.77
CA ASN A 126 1.12 -16.56 -11.56
C ASN A 126 0.65 -15.20 -11.08
N ILE A 127 -0.66 -15.05 -10.86
CA ILE A 127 -1.29 -13.84 -10.36
C ILE A 127 -2.19 -14.13 -9.16
N TYR A 128 -2.39 -13.09 -8.35
CA TYR A 128 -3.29 -13.09 -7.20
C TYR A 128 -4.38 -12.06 -7.45
N VAL A 129 -5.64 -12.44 -7.31
CA VAL A 129 -6.77 -11.60 -7.68
C VAL A 129 -7.70 -11.40 -6.49
N PHE A 130 -7.69 -10.19 -5.93
CA PHE A 130 -8.67 -9.79 -4.94
C PHE A 130 -10.03 -9.61 -5.61
N THR A 131 -11.01 -10.37 -5.16
CA THR A 131 -12.28 -10.52 -5.85
C THR A 131 -13.48 -10.41 -4.92
N ASP A 132 -14.60 -9.91 -5.48
CA ASP A 132 -15.91 -9.79 -4.83
C ASP A 132 -16.97 -10.44 -5.72
N VAL A 133 -17.86 -11.24 -5.13
CA VAL A 133 -18.91 -11.97 -5.87
C VAL A 133 -20.01 -11.04 -6.39
N ASP A 134 -20.21 -9.89 -5.77
CA ASP A 134 -21.20 -8.90 -6.18
C ASP A 134 -20.62 -7.80 -7.09
N CYS A 135 -19.36 -7.98 -7.54
CA CYS A 135 -18.68 -7.06 -8.46
C CYS A 135 -18.86 -7.48 -9.93
N GLY A 136 -19.43 -6.60 -10.76
CA GLY A 136 -19.63 -6.85 -12.20
C GLY A 136 -18.33 -7.14 -12.96
N TYR A 137 -17.26 -6.37 -12.73
CA TYR A 137 -15.96 -6.58 -13.37
C TYR A 137 -15.27 -7.86 -12.88
N CYS A 138 -15.49 -8.28 -11.62
CA CYS A 138 -15.01 -9.56 -11.14
C CYS A 138 -15.71 -10.73 -11.81
N ARG A 139 -17.00 -10.60 -12.09
CA ARG A 139 -17.77 -11.59 -12.88
C ARG A 139 -17.28 -11.63 -14.32
N GLN A 140 -17.02 -10.47 -14.93
CA GLN A 140 -16.45 -10.39 -16.27
C GLN A 140 -15.07 -11.06 -16.36
N PHE A 141 -14.19 -10.81 -15.39
CA PHE A 141 -12.89 -11.47 -15.28
C PHE A 141 -13.05 -12.99 -15.21
N HIS A 142 -13.92 -13.47 -14.32
CA HIS A 142 -14.11 -14.90 -14.10
C HIS A 142 -14.78 -15.60 -15.29
N ASN A 143 -15.67 -14.92 -16.03
CA ASN A 143 -16.28 -15.48 -17.25
C ASN A 143 -15.27 -15.79 -18.36
N GLN A 144 -14.06 -15.23 -18.27
CA GLN A 144 -12.95 -15.49 -19.19
C GLN A 144 -11.84 -16.31 -18.52
N ILE A 145 -12.15 -17.04 -17.45
CA ILE A 145 -11.11 -17.76 -16.68
C ILE A 145 -10.33 -18.73 -17.57
N ASP A 146 -11.02 -19.46 -18.45
CA ASP A 146 -10.41 -20.41 -19.36
C ASP A 146 -9.45 -19.72 -20.37
N ASP A 147 -9.77 -18.50 -20.80
CA ASP A 147 -8.91 -17.72 -21.69
C ASP A 147 -7.60 -17.32 -21.00
N TYR A 148 -7.62 -16.95 -19.71
CA TYR A 148 -6.40 -16.71 -18.91
C TYR A 148 -5.59 -18.00 -18.75
N LEU A 149 -6.25 -19.11 -18.43
CA LEU A 149 -5.59 -20.42 -18.28
C LEU A 149 -4.95 -20.88 -19.60
N ASN A 150 -5.61 -20.71 -20.73
CA ASN A 150 -5.08 -21.03 -22.07
C ASN A 150 -3.82 -20.22 -22.43
N LEU A 151 -3.63 -19.05 -21.78
CA LEU A 151 -2.41 -18.23 -21.89
C LEU A 151 -1.34 -18.58 -20.85
N GLY A 152 -1.50 -19.68 -20.10
CA GLY A 152 -0.57 -20.09 -19.06
C GLY A 152 -0.60 -19.22 -17.80
N ILE A 153 -1.68 -18.47 -17.57
CA ILE A 153 -1.85 -17.61 -16.40
C ILE A 153 -2.59 -18.36 -15.31
N LYS A 154 -1.88 -18.73 -14.24
CA LYS A 154 -2.47 -19.28 -13.01
C LYS A 154 -3.13 -18.17 -12.21
N VAL A 155 -4.40 -18.37 -11.82
CA VAL A 155 -5.20 -17.39 -11.09
C VAL A 155 -5.47 -17.88 -9.67
N ASN A 156 -4.96 -17.15 -8.67
CA ASN A 156 -5.23 -17.39 -7.25
C ASN A 156 -6.17 -16.31 -6.74
N TYR A 157 -7.39 -16.67 -6.40
CA TYR A 157 -8.35 -15.72 -5.86
C TYR A 157 -8.18 -15.54 -4.36
N LEU A 158 -8.23 -14.28 -3.93
CA LEU A 158 -8.38 -13.84 -2.54
C LEU A 158 -9.71 -13.11 -2.40
N ALA A 159 -10.45 -13.42 -1.34
CA ALA A 159 -11.74 -12.79 -1.10
C ALA A 159 -11.58 -11.33 -0.66
N TYR A 160 -12.33 -10.44 -1.30
CA TYR A 160 -12.36 -9.02 -0.91
C TYR A 160 -13.79 -8.47 -1.06
N PRO A 161 -14.69 -8.78 -0.12
CA PRO A 161 -16.06 -8.25 -0.12
C PRO A 161 -16.02 -6.75 0.12
N ARG A 162 -16.27 -5.94 -0.90
CA ARG A 162 -16.13 -4.45 -0.86
C ARG A 162 -17.07 -3.78 0.15
N ALA A 163 -18.16 -4.43 0.49
CA ALA A 163 -19.10 -3.95 1.51
C ALA A 163 -18.64 -4.22 2.95
N GLY A 164 -17.47 -4.88 3.14
CA GLY A 164 -16.88 -5.18 4.43
C GLY A 164 -17.26 -6.56 4.99
N ILE A 165 -16.67 -6.88 6.17
CA ILE A 165 -16.79 -8.20 6.82
C ILE A 165 -18.18 -8.51 7.41
N ASN A 166 -19.08 -7.53 7.51
CA ASN A 166 -20.45 -7.70 8.00
C ASN A 166 -21.46 -7.46 6.89
N SER A 167 -21.28 -8.08 5.73
CA SER A 167 -22.12 -7.85 4.55
C SER A 167 -22.58 -9.14 3.91
N ASP A 168 -23.68 -9.07 3.15
CA ASP A 168 -24.19 -10.20 2.37
C ASP A 168 -23.13 -10.74 1.39
N SER A 169 -22.28 -9.88 0.85
CA SER A 169 -21.16 -10.28 -0.02
C SER A 169 -20.10 -11.08 0.76
N PHE A 170 -19.84 -10.73 2.01
CA PHE A 170 -18.96 -11.50 2.89
C PHE A 170 -19.52 -12.91 3.16
N ASP A 171 -20.80 -13.01 3.50
CA ASP A 171 -21.44 -14.30 3.80
C ASP A 171 -21.46 -15.21 2.57
N LYS A 172 -21.80 -14.66 1.40
CA LYS A 172 -21.79 -15.41 0.13
C LYS A 172 -20.39 -15.92 -0.21
N ILE A 173 -19.39 -15.02 -0.17
CA ILE A 173 -18.02 -15.39 -0.57
C ILE A 173 -17.40 -16.36 0.43
N SER A 174 -17.66 -16.20 1.72
CA SER A 174 -17.27 -17.11 2.79
C SER A 174 -17.82 -18.53 2.55
N SER A 175 -19.08 -18.62 2.16
CA SER A 175 -19.71 -19.91 1.85
C SER A 175 -19.03 -20.64 0.69
N ALA A 176 -18.49 -19.90 -0.31
CA ALA A 176 -17.73 -20.52 -1.40
C ALA A 176 -16.39 -21.08 -0.90
N TRP A 177 -15.66 -20.35 -0.04
CA TRP A 177 -14.39 -20.81 0.56
C TRP A 177 -14.56 -22.01 1.50
N CYS A 178 -15.73 -22.12 2.16
CA CYS A 178 -16.04 -23.23 3.07
C CYS A 178 -16.72 -24.42 2.39
N ASN A 179 -16.91 -24.37 1.08
CA ASN A 179 -17.58 -25.46 0.35
C ASN A 179 -16.63 -26.63 0.05
N ASP A 180 -17.18 -27.81 -0.21
CA ASP A 180 -16.42 -29.03 -0.56
C ASP A 180 -15.72 -28.88 -1.92
N ASP A 181 -16.29 -28.08 -2.83
CA ASP A 181 -15.69 -27.65 -4.10
C ASP A 181 -15.73 -26.12 -4.19
N PRO A 182 -14.69 -25.44 -3.67
CA PRO A 182 -14.61 -23.98 -3.67
C PRO A 182 -14.58 -23.38 -5.07
N ASN A 183 -13.90 -24.02 -6.03
CA ASN A 183 -13.80 -23.57 -7.41
C ASN A 183 -15.18 -23.53 -8.09
N TYR A 184 -15.92 -24.60 -7.96
CA TYR A 184 -17.30 -24.69 -8.50
C TYR A 184 -18.23 -23.68 -7.81
N SER A 185 -18.14 -23.58 -6.49
CA SER A 185 -18.97 -22.66 -5.70
C SER A 185 -18.70 -21.19 -6.04
N LEU A 186 -17.43 -20.80 -6.18
CA LEU A 186 -17.07 -19.46 -6.63
C LEU A 186 -17.60 -19.20 -8.05
N THR A 187 -17.46 -20.16 -8.95
CA THR A 187 -17.96 -20.04 -10.33
C THR A 187 -19.47 -19.81 -10.37
N LEU A 188 -20.25 -20.56 -9.57
CA LEU A 188 -21.70 -20.33 -9.46
C LEU A 188 -22.03 -18.92 -9.00
N LEU A 189 -21.38 -18.43 -7.94
CA LEU A 189 -21.57 -17.07 -7.45
C LEU A 189 -21.20 -16.00 -8.50
N LYS A 190 -20.11 -16.22 -9.26
CA LYS A 190 -19.71 -15.33 -10.36
C LYS A 190 -20.73 -15.34 -11.52
N GLN A 191 -21.44 -16.43 -11.71
CA GLN A 191 -22.57 -16.52 -12.65
C GLN A 191 -23.88 -15.90 -12.10
N GLY A 192 -23.85 -15.36 -10.87
CA GLY A 192 -25.03 -14.80 -10.21
C GLY A 192 -26.02 -15.86 -9.68
N LYS A 193 -25.57 -17.10 -9.55
CA LYS A 193 -26.36 -18.19 -8.94
C LYS A 193 -26.11 -18.21 -7.42
N ASN A 194 -27.08 -18.72 -6.68
CA ASN A 194 -26.93 -18.94 -5.25
C ASN A 194 -26.28 -20.31 -4.99
N ILE A 195 -25.59 -20.39 -3.86
CA ILE A 195 -25.07 -21.63 -3.27
C ILE A 195 -25.60 -21.77 -1.85
N ASP A 196 -25.51 -22.95 -1.28
CA ASP A 196 -25.88 -23.18 0.10
C ASP A 196 -24.91 -22.43 1.02
N THR A 197 -25.44 -21.83 2.09
CA THR A 197 -24.65 -21.17 3.11
C THR A 197 -23.82 -22.22 3.86
N LYS A 198 -22.51 -22.05 3.89
CA LYS A 198 -21.58 -22.87 4.64
C LYS A 198 -20.65 -21.99 5.47
N ASP A 199 -20.36 -22.44 6.66
CA ASP A 199 -19.36 -21.85 7.55
C ASP A 199 -18.30 -22.89 7.90
N CYS A 200 -17.06 -22.45 8.11
CA CYS A 200 -15.95 -23.28 8.50
C CYS A 200 -15.02 -22.56 9.46
N LYS A 201 -14.41 -23.30 10.36
CA LYS A 201 -13.57 -22.75 11.44
C LYS A 201 -12.38 -21.95 10.92
N ASP A 202 -11.79 -22.40 9.81
CA ASP A 202 -10.56 -21.83 9.25
C ASP A 202 -10.86 -21.01 7.98
N ASN A 203 -11.99 -20.26 7.99
CA ASN A 203 -12.40 -19.39 6.90
C ASN A 203 -11.40 -18.23 6.71
N PRO A 204 -10.69 -18.13 5.56
CA PRO A 204 -9.64 -17.13 5.36
C PRO A 204 -10.15 -15.76 4.89
N VAL A 205 -11.45 -15.59 4.66
CA VAL A 205 -12.01 -14.40 3.98
C VAL A 205 -11.72 -13.11 4.72
N GLU A 206 -11.84 -13.08 6.06
CA GLU A 206 -11.49 -11.90 6.85
C GLU A 206 -10.00 -11.59 6.77
N LYS A 207 -9.15 -12.61 6.83
CA LYS A 207 -7.69 -12.47 6.65
C LYS A 207 -7.34 -11.89 5.27
N HIS A 208 -8.00 -12.38 4.21
CA HIS A 208 -7.82 -11.86 2.85
C HIS A 208 -8.26 -10.40 2.74
N PHE A 209 -9.40 -10.05 3.33
CA PHE A 209 -9.92 -8.68 3.34
C PHE A 209 -8.95 -7.72 4.05
N ASN A 210 -8.47 -8.11 5.23
CA ASN A 210 -7.51 -7.30 6.00
C ASN A 210 -6.17 -7.17 5.26
N LEU A 211 -5.69 -8.23 4.61
CA LEU A 211 -4.50 -8.17 3.76
C LEU A 211 -4.72 -7.20 2.59
N GLY A 212 -5.87 -7.29 1.90
CA GLY A 212 -6.20 -6.38 0.80
C GLY A 212 -6.12 -4.91 1.22
N ASN A 213 -6.68 -4.58 2.39
CA ASN A 213 -6.57 -3.23 2.97
C ASN A 213 -5.11 -2.85 3.25
N ALA A 214 -4.32 -3.73 3.85
CA ALA A 214 -2.92 -3.47 4.21
C ALA A 214 -2.03 -3.24 2.98
N ILE A 215 -2.32 -3.87 1.84
CA ILE A 215 -1.55 -3.72 0.59
C ILE A 215 -2.12 -2.67 -0.37
N GLY A 216 -3.17 -1.96 0.03
CA GLY A 216 -3.72 -0.84 -0.71
C GLY A 216 -4.74 -1.20 -1.79
N VAL A 217 -5.46 -2.31 -1.66
CA VAL A 217 -6.61 -2.65 -2.54
C VAL A 217 -7.75 -1.66 -2.30
N GLN A 218 -8.11 -0.89 -3.31
CA GLN A 218 -9.18 0.12 -3.25
C GLN A 218 -10.44 -0.30 -4.03
N GLY A 219 -10.40 -1.42 -4.72
CA GLY A 219 -11.52 -1.92 -5.53
C GLY A 219 -11.23 -3.30 -6.10
N THR A 220 -12.25 -3.90 -6.74
CA THR A 220 -12.13 -5.25 -7.30
C THR A 220 -12.55 -5.29 -8.78
N PRO A 221 -11.94 -6.16 -9.58
CA PRO A 221 -10.78 -6.96 -9.23
C PRO A 221 -9.52 -6.10 -9.04
N SER A 222 -8.63 -6.50 -8.13
CA SER A 222 -7.24 -6.00 -8.07
C SER A 222 -6.30 -7.16 -8.28
N ILE A 223 -5.43 -7.05 -9.27
CA ILE A 223 -4.53 -8.12 -9.69
C ILE A 223 -3.14 -7.80 -9.16
N ILE A 224 -2.52 -8.74 -8.47
CA ILE A 224 -1.13 -8.63 -8.00
C ILE A 224 -0.28 -9.65 -8.74
N THR A 225 0.83 -9.20 -9.32
CA THR A 225 1.80 -10.09 -9.99
C THR A 225 2.75 -10.74 -8.97
N ASN A 226 3.52 -11.74 -9.41
CA ASN A 226 4.56 -12.35 -8.58
C ASN A 226 5.61 -11.35 -8.08
N GLU A 227 5.80 -10.24 -8.80
CA GLU A 227 6.74 -9.17 -8.45
C GLU A 227 6.12 -8.16 -7.46
N GLY A 228 4.84 -8.35 -7.09
CA GLY A 228 4.09 -7.47 -6.18
C GLY A 228 3.43 -6.29 -6.85
N LYS A 229 3.57 -6.14 -8.18
CA LYS A 229 2.94 -5.06 -8.91
C LYS A 229 1.42 -5.18 -8.84
N MET A 230 0.76 -4.10 -8.45
CA MET A 230 -0.69 -4.00 -8.45
C MET A 230 -1.21 -3.46 -9.78
N ILE A 231 -2.19 -4.16 -10.34
CA ILE A 231 -2.93 -3.76 -11.53
C ILE A 231 -4.39 -3.62 -11.10
N PRO A 232 -4.89 -2.39 -10.94
CA PRO A 232 -6.27 -2.16 -10.50
C PRO A 232 -7.25 -2.39 -11.65
N GLY A 233 -8.37 -3.03 -11.33
CA GLY A 233 -9.45 -3.26 -12.26
C GLY A 233 -9.28 -4.49 -13.16
N TYR A 234 -10.26 -4.67 -14.03
CA TYR A 234 -10.31 -5.74 -15.01
C TYR A 234 -9.42 -5.42 -16.21
N LEU A 235 -8.68 -6.42 -16.66
CA LEU A 235 -7.97 -6.43 -17.96
C LEU A 235 -8.35 -7.67 -18.75
N PRO A 236 -8.59 -7.57 -20.07
CA PRO A 236 -8.74 -8.73 -20.94
C PRO A 236 -7.52 -9.65 -20.88
N PRO A 237 -7.66 -10.97 -21.14
CA PRO A 237 -6.57 -11.93 -21.00
C PRO A 237 -5.30 -11.56 -21.77
N GLN A 238 -5.41 -11.14 -23.03
CA GLN A 238 -4.25 -10.77 -23.85
C GLN A 238 -3.56 -9.49 -23.35
N ASP A 239 -4.34 -8.50 -22.87
CA ASP A 239 -3.78 -7.25 -22.35
C ASP A 239 -3.03 -7.52 -21.05
N LEU A 240 -3.57 -8.40 -20.19
CA LEU A 240 -2.87 -8.83 -18.98
C LEU A 240 -1.57 -9.55 -19.32
N LEU A 241 -1.59 -10.51 -20.27
CA LEU A 241 -0.40 -11.22 -20.71
C LEU A 241 0.68 -10.24 -21.19
N ASN A 242 0.32 -9.24 -22.01
CA ASN A 242 1.26 -8.24 -22.51
C ASN A 242 1.98 -7.49 -21.36
N ILE A 243 1.27 -7.22 -20.24
CA ILE A 243 1.87 -6.60 -19.05
C ILE A 243 2.81 -7.58 -18.35
N LEU A 244 2.43 -8.85 -18.23
CA LEU A 244 3.20 -9.88 -17.51
C LEU A 244 4.54 -10.18 -18.24
N VAL A 245 4.54 -10.20 -19.58
CA VAL A 245 5.76 -10.50 -20.37
C VAL A 245 6.68 -9.30 -20.56
N THR A 246 6.15 -8.06 -20.55
CA THR A 246 6.95 -6.85 -20.83
C THR A 246 7.87 -6.46 -19.67
N LYS A 247 7.72 -7.03 -18.48
CA LYS A 247 8.44 -6.64 -17.23
C LYS A 247 9.06 -7.82 -16.49
N SER A 248 9.33 -8.93 -17.20
CA SER A 248 10.11 -10.05 -16.67
C SER A 248 11.60 -9.80 -16.79
#